data_6c2db49cb522fac7970645c3bb49d97b
#
_entry.id   6c2db49cb522fac7970645c3bb49d97b
#
_cell.length_a   1.000
_cell.length_b   1.000
_cell.length_c   1.000
_cell.angle_alpha   90.00
_cell.angle_beta   90.00
_cell.angle_gamma   90.00
#
_symmetry.space_group_name_H-M   'P 1'
#
loop_
_entity.id
_entity.type
_entity.pdbx_description
1 polymer ?
#
loop_
_entity_poly.entity_id
_entity_poly.type
_entity_poly.pdbx_seq_one_letter_code
_entity_poly.pdbx_strand_id
1 'polypeptide(L)'
;LELNGSFTQGGLLFGKTNSKNKVFFNNKKIFINDSGDFILALGRDEKLENLILIEGLKKKKTHKIKISKRKYKIQRIDGLPKNKVTPDQEELKRIKKESKKISISKNKFLNKTFYKSGFIWPVKGIVTGKYGNQRILNGQHRRPHYGLDIAAASGTKVISPSDAEVVLIMEDTFFN
;
A
#
# COMPACT_ATOMS: atom_id res chain seq x y z
N LEU A 1 8.13 -17.44 15.81
CA LEU A 1 7.81 -16.55 14.69
C LEU A 1 7.81 -17.34 13.40
N GLU A 2 6.70 -17.34 12.70
CA GLU A 2 6.55 -17.85 11.35
C GLU A 2 6.38 -16.63 10.42
N LEU A 3 7.01 -16.68 9.24
CA LEU A 3 6.90 -15.64 8.22
C LEU A 3 6.79 -16.29 6.84
N ASN A 4 5.77 -15.89 6.09
CA ASN A 4 5.51 -16.34 4.72
C ASN A 4 5.21 -15.14 3.82
N GLY A 5 5.45 -15.26 2.52
CA GLY A 5 5.13 -14.21 1.56
C GLY A 5 6.31 -13.80 0.69
N SER A 6 6.27 -12.57 0.18
CA SER A 6 7.25 -12.06 -0.78
C SER A 6 8.32 -11.23 -0.07
N PHE A 7 9.50 -11.80 0.14
CA PHE A 7 10.65 -11.13 0.75
C PHE A 7 11.40 -10.24 -0.27
N THR A 8 10.69 -9.25 -0.80
CA THR A 8 11.24 -8.30 -1.76
C THR A 8 10.70 -6.89 -1.48
N GLN A 9 11.39 -5.87 -1.95
CA GLN A 9 10.87 -4.50 -1.91
C GLN A 9 9.47 -4.43 -2.53
N GLY A 10 8.51 -3.76 -1.87
CA GLY A 10 7.11 -3.71 -2.26
C GLY A 10 6.36 -5.03 -2.06
N GLY A 11 6.93 -5.98 -1.34
CA GLY A 11 6.31 -7.26 -1.02
C GLY A 11 5.40 -7.20 0.21
N LEU A 12 4.65 -8.26 0.43
CA LEU A 12 3.79 -8.46 1.59
C LEU A 12 4.22 -9.74 2.30
N LEU A 13 4.39 -9.66 3.62
CA LEU A 13 4.68 -10.80 4.48
C LEU A 13 3.53 -11.02 5.45
N PHE A 14 3.17 -12.27 5.62
CA PHE A 14 2.23 -12.74 6.63
C PHE A 14 3.03 -13.37 7.78
N GLY A 15 2.79 -12.91 8.98
CA GLY A 15 3.48 -13.40 10.15
C GLY A 15 2.55 -14.02 11.17
N LYS A 16 3.08 -14.96 11.94
CA LYS A 16 2.38 -15.57 13.08
C LYS A 16 3.31 -15.69 14.29
N THR A 17 2.78 -15.35 15.45
CA THR A 17 3.44 -15.50 16.75
C THR A 17 2.38 -15.76 17.83
N ASN A 18 2.80 -15.89 19.09
CA ASN A 18 1.84 -15.97 20.19
C ASN A 18 1.06 -14.63 20.30
N SER A 19 -0.26 -14.70 20.46
CA SER A 19 -1.14 -13.52 20.50
C SER A 19 -0.85 -12.57 21.68
N LYS A 20 -0.19 -13.04 22.75
CA LYS A 20 0.23 -12.22 23.89
C LYS A 20 1.53 -11.44 23.64
N ASN A 21 2.21 -11.69 22.53
CA ASN A 21 3.45 -10.99 22.18
C ASN A 21 3.16 -9.62 21.60
N LYS A 22 4.14 -8.71 21.70
CA LYS A 22 4.18 -7.47 20.93
C LYS A 22 5.16 -7.65 19.78
N VAL A 23 4.78 -7.17 18.60
CA VAL A 23 5.60 -7.26 17.40
C VAL A 23 6.02 -5.86 16.97
N PHE A 24 7.31 -5.68 16.66
CA PHE A 24 7.82 -4.43 16.11
C PHE A 24 8.62 -4.75 14.84
N PHE A 25 8.38 -3.96 13.80
CA PHE A 25 9.16 -3.98 12.56
C PHE A 25 9.93 -2.67 12.44
N ASN A 26 11.26 -2.75 12.40
CA ASN A 26 12.13 -1.57 12.38
C ASN A 26 11.72 -0.51 13.42
N ASN A 27 11.50 -0.94 14.67
CA ASN A 27 11.03 -0.14 15.82
C ASN A 27 9.57 0.38 15.72
N LYS A 28 8.84 0.10 14.66
CA LYS A 28 7.41 0.43 14.57
C LYS A 28 6.57 -0.73 15.09
N LYS A 29 5.68 -0.45 16.03
CA LYS A 29 4.75 -1.45 16.54
C LYS A 29 3.81 -1.92 15.42
N ILE A 30 3.67 -3.23 15.30
CA ILE A 30 2.78 -3.90 14.35
C ILE A 30 1.56 -4.41 15.11
N PHE A 31 0.40 -4.25 14.52
CA PHE A 31 -0.81 -4.86 15.03
C PHE A 31 -0.75 -6.37 14.84
N ILE A 32 -1.14 -7.09 15.89
CA ILE A 32 -1.36 -8.53 15.84
C ILE A 32 -2.78 -8.81 16.32
N ASN A 33 -3.46 -9.77 15.69
CA ASN A 33 -4.81 -10.17 16.08
C ASN A 33 -4.80 -11.19 17.24
N ASP A 34 -5.99 -11.56 17.71
CA ASP A 34 -6.16 -12.50 18.83
C ASP A 34 -5.64 -13.92 18.52
N SER A 35 -5.44 -14.26 17.24
CA SER A 35 -4.83 -15.51 16.80
C SER A 35 -3.29 -15.42 16.68
N GLY A 36 -2.71 -14.23 16.91
CA GLY A 36 -1.28 -13.97 16.77
C GLY A 36 -0.81 -13.72 15.35
N ASP A 37 -1.75 -13.51 14.39
CA ASP A 37 -1.41 -13.23 13.01
C ASP A 37 -1.17 -11.72 12.81
N PHE A 38 -0.27 -11.37 11.91
CA PHE A 38 0.03 -10.00 11.51
C PHE A 38 0.51 -9.91 10.08
N ILE A 39 0.51 -8.69 9.53
CA ILE A 39 0.97 -8.39 8.18
C ILE A 39 2.08 -7.35 8.24
N LEU A 40 3.10 -7.53 7.39
CA LEU A 40 4.14 -6.55 7.14
C LEU A 40 4.13 -6.19 5.65
N ALA A 41 3.77 -4.95 5.36
CA ALA A 41 3.92 -4.39 4.02
C ALA A 41 5.33 -3.77 3.89
N LEU A 42 6.16 -4.34 3.02
CA LEU A 42 7.49 -3.84 2.73
C LEU A 42 7.39 -2.65 1.79
N GLY A 43 8.03 -1.54 2.13
CA GLY A 43 8.04 -0.33 1.32
C GLY A 43 8.68 -0.57 -0.06
N ARG A 44 8.36 0.32 -1.03
CA ARG A 44 8.97 0.29 -2.37
C ARG A 44 10.50 0.32 -2.31
N ASP A 45 11.03 1.18 -1.45
CA ASP A 45 12.47 1.40 -1.27
C ASP A 45 12.92 0.94 0.14
N GLU A 46 12.27 -0.13 0.67
CA GLU A 46 12.60 -0.71 1.97
C GLU A 46 14.07 -1.14 2.02
N LYS A 47 14.69 -1.02 3.19
CA LYS A 47 16.06 -1.51 3.40
C LYS A 47 16.14 -3.00 3.14
N LEU A 48 17.28 -3.48 2.62
CA LEU A 48 17.45 -4.90 2.30
C LEU A 48 17.60 -5.77 3.56
N GLU A 49 18.03 -5.16 4.68
CA GLU A 49 18.09 -5.81 5.99
C GLU A 49 17.13 -5.10 6.94
N ASN A 50 16.29 -5.88 7.60
CA ASN A 50 15.25 -5.39 8.49
C ASN A 50 15.23 -6.20 9.77
N LEU A 51 14.64 -5.65 10.83
CA LEU A 51 14.55 -6.26 12.14
C LEU A 51 13.08 -6.44 12.53
N ILE A 52 12.77 -7.66 13.00
CA ILE A 52 11.51 -7.95 13.69
C ILE A 52 11.84 -8.26 15.14
N LEU A 53 11.37 -7.42 16.04
CA LEU A 53 11.45 -7.65 17.47
C LEU A 53 10.15 -8.26 17.97
N ILE A 54 10.22 -9.38 18.62
CA ILE A 54 9.12 -10.03 19.32
C ILE A 54 9.35 -9.88 20.83
N GLU A 55 8.44 -9.18 21.49
CA GLU A 55 8.44 -9.03 22.95
C GLU A 55 7.35 -9.91 23.56
N GLY A 56 7.74 -10.99 24.21
CA GLY A 56 6.87 -11.81 25.05
C GLY A 56 6.93 -11.39 26.52
N LEU A 57 6.17 -12.07 27.37
CA LEU A 57 6.08 -11.76 28.81
C LEU A 57 7.44 -11.87 29.53
N LYS A 58 8.28 -12.83 29.15
CA LYS A 58 9.56 -13.13 29.84
C LYS A 58 10.78 -12.92 28.95
N LYS A 59 10.64 -12.84 27.65
CA LYS A 59 11.76 -12.84 26.69
C LYS A 59 11.48 -11.87 25.53
N LYS A 60 12.56 -11.21 25.10
CA LYS A 60 12.59 -10.45 23.84
C LYS A 60 13.49 -11.19 22.86
N LYS A 61 13.06 -11.29 21.61
CA LYS A 61 13.85 -11.92 20.54
C LYS A 61 13.81 -11.08 19.29
N THR A 62 14.99 -10.77 18.75
CA THR A 62 15.14 -10.05 17.50
C THR A 62 15.46 -11.02 16.38
N HIS A 63 14.73 -10.91 15.28
CA HIS A 63 14.93 -11.65 14.05
C HIS A 63 15.39 -10.70 12.95
N LYS A 64 16.53 -11.01 12.34
CA LYS A 64 16.99 -10.32 11.12
C LYS A 64 16.33 -10.95 9.91
N ILE A 65 15.74 -10.15 9.05
CA ILE A 65 15.20 -10.60 7.76
C ILE A 65 15.92 -9.88 6.63
N LYS A 66 16.25 -10.62 5.59
CA LYS A 66 16.81 -10.09 4.36
C LYS A 66 15.74 -10.12 3.29
N ILE A 67 15.63 -9.05 2.54
CA ILE A 67 14.73 -8.94 1.40
C ILE A 67 15.53 -8.63 0.14
N SER A 68 15.00 -9.03 -1.02
CA SER A 68 15.62 -8.75 -2.31
C SER A 68 15.25 -7.36 -2.82
N LYS A 69 16.17 -6.75 -3.55
CA LYS A 69 15.93 -5.51 -4.29
C LYS A 69 15.01 -5.79 -5.47
N ARG A 70 14.02 -4.91 -5.68
CA ARG A 70 13.13 -4.97 -6.83
C ARG A 70 13.49 -3.89 -7.85
N LYS A 71 13.55 -4.25 -9.13
CA LYS A 71 13.66 -3.30 -10.23
C LYS A 71 12.27 -2.83 -10.63
N TYR A 72 12.05 -1.52 -10.64
CA TYR A 72 10.79 -0.91 -11.06
C TYR A 72 10.95 -0.28 -12.45
N LYS A 73 9.90 -0.37 -13.25
CA LYS A 73 9.88 0.26 -14.57
C LYS A 73 9.72 1.77 -14.44
N ILE A 74 10.32 2.51 -15.38
CA ILE A 74 10.07 3.95 -15.55
C ILE A 74 8.95 4.09 -16.58
N GLN A 75 7.87 4.75 -16.19
CA GLN A 75 6.73 5.08 -17.04
C GLN A 75 6.83 6.57 -17.40
N ARG A 76 7.10 6.85 -18.68
CA ARG A 76 7.12 8.20 -19.23
C ARG A 76 5.79 8.47 -19.91
N ILE A 77 5.17 9.59 -19.59
CA ILE A 77 3.90 10.04 -20.18
C ILE A 77 4.11 11.50 -20.54
N ASP A 78 4.08 11.79 -21.84
CA ASP A 78 4.23 13.14 -22.39
C ASP A 78 2.93 13.60 -23.06
N GLY A 79 2.81 14.90 -23.32
CA GLY A 79 1.60 15.48 -23.92
C GLY A 79 0.45 15.69 -22.95
N LEU A 80 0.68 15.59 -21.64
CA LEU A 80 -0.35 15.89 -20.65
C LEU A 80 -0.61 17.40 -20.54
N PRO A 81 -1.86 17.83 -20.30
CA PRO A 81 -2.18 19.23 -19.98
C PRO A 81 -1.33 19.75 -18.83
N LYS A 82 -0.84 21.01 -18.96
CA LYS A 82 0.07 21.60 -17.95
C LYS A 82 -0.52 21.58 -16.53
N ASN A 83 -1.80 21.89 -16.38
CA ASN A 83 -2.48 21.89 -15.07
C ASN A 83 -2.51 20.50 -14.41
N LYS A 84 -2.57 19.42 -15.18
CA LYS A 84 -2.50 18.05 -14.62
C LYS A 84 -1.10 17.68 -14.13
N VAL A 85 -0.05 18.35 -14.64
CA VAL A 85 1.33 18.15 -14.23
C VAL A 85 1.75 19.19 -13.19
N THR A 86 1.34 20.44 -13.35
CA THR A 86 1.62 21.57 -12.44
C THR A 86 0.32 22.29 -12.12
N PRO A 87 -0.44 21.81 -11.12
CA PRO A 87 -1.71 22.41 -10.71
C PRO A 87 -1.51 23.87 -10.26
N ASP A 88 -2.52 24.71 -10.50
CA ASP A 88 -2.54 26.08 -10.00
C ASP A 88 -2.84 26.15 -8.48
N GLN A 89 -2.90 27.37 -7.92
CA GLN A 89 -3.11 27.60 -6.49
C GLN A 89 -4.47 27.08 -6.00
N GLU A 90 -5.52 27.19 -6.80
CA GLU A 90 -6.87 26.72 -6.42
C GLU A 90 -6.94 25.20 -6.47
N GLU A 91 -6.42 24.61 -7.54
CA GLU A 91 -6.27 23.16 -7.68
C GLU A 91 -5.45 22.57 -6.54
N LEU A 92 -4.35 23.21 -6.15
CA LEU A 92 -3.52 22.78 -4.99
C LEU A 92 -4.31 22.82 -3.67
N LYS A 93 -5.13 23.86 -3.43
CA LYS A 93 -6.01 23.92 -2.26
C LYS A 93 -7.03 22.78 -2.27
N ARG A 94 -7.65 22.49 -3.42
CA ARG A 94 -8.58 21.37 -3.61
C ARG A 94 -7.90 20.03 -3.31
N ILE A 95 -6.75 19.75 -3.93
CA ILE A 95 -5.95 18.56 -3.72
C ILE A 95 -5.61 18.37 -2.23
N LYS A 96 -5.20 19.44 -1.55
CA LYS A 96 -4.87 19.39 -0.12
C LYS A 96 -6.08 19.02 0.74
N LYS A 97 -7.26 19.59 0.45
CA LYS A 97 -8.51 19.28 1.15
C LYS A 97 -8.93 17.82 0.94
N GLU A 98 -8.88 17.33 -0.29
CA GLU A 98 -9.20 15.95 -0.66
C GLU A 98 -8.23 14.96 -0.01
N SER A 99 -6.93 15.22 -0.10
CA SER A 99 -5.87 14.41 0.52
C SER A 99 -6.02 14.32 2.03
N LYS A 100 -6.47 15.42 2.69
CA LYS A 100 -6.75 15.41 4.13
C LYS A 100 -7.90 14.45 4.47
N LYS A 101 -9.00 14.48 3.71
CA LYS A 101 -10.14 13.55 3.90
C LYS A 101 -9.69 12.08 3.76
N ILE A 102 -8.94 11.79 2.70
CA ILE A 102 -8.39 10.45 2.44
C ILE A 102 -7.46 10.01 3.58
N SER A 103 -6.58 10.89 4.06
CA SER A 103 -5.67 10.58 5.17
C SER A 103 -6.40 10.27 6.46
N ILE A 104 -7.44 11.06 6.80
CA ILE A 104 -8.27 10.80 8.00
C ILE A 104 -8.94 9.42 7.90
N SER A 105 -9.50 9.07 6.75
CA SER A 105 -10.16 7.77 6.55
C SER A 105 -9.18 6.60 6.59
N LYS A 106 -7.98 6.76 6.00
CA LYS A 106 -6.92 5.74 6.04
C LYS A 106 -6.34 5.50 7.43
N ASN A 107 -6.42 6.50 8.32
CA ASN A 107 -5.94 6.38 9.70
C ASN A 107 -6.95 5.70 10.63
N LYS A 108 -8.17 5.40 10.17
CA LYS A 108 -9.12 4.59 10.93
C LYS A 108 -8.59 3.16 10.99
N PHE A 109 -8.26 2.73 12.20
CA PHE A 109 -7.88 1.35 12.43
C PHE A 109 -9.16 0.50 12.58
N LEU A 110 -9.27 -0.53 11.74
CA LEU A 110 -10.32 -1.55 11.84
C LEU A 110 -9.69 -2.84 12.36
N ASN A 111 -10.17 -3.33 13.50
CA ASN A 111 -9.75 -4.64 14.02
C ASN A 111 -10.45 -5.76 13.22
N LYS A 112 -10.14 -5.84 11.92
CA LYS A 112 -10.70 -6.80 10.97
C LYS A 112 -9.57 -7.49 10.21
N THR A 113 -9.80 -8.74 9.83
CA THR A 113 -8.82 -9.58 9.11
C THR A 113 -9.30 -9.88 7.70
N PHE A 114 -9.88 -8.91 7.02
CA PHE A 114 -10.44 -9.03 5.66
C PHE A 114 -9.47 -9.65 4.65
N TYR A 115 -8.16 -9.40 4.81
CA TYR A 115 -7.12 -9.99 3.96
C TYR A 115 -7.07 -11.52 3.99
N LYS A 116 -7.70 -12.17 4.99
CA LYS A 116 -7.71 -13.64 5.10
C LYS A 116 -8.64 -14.30 4.08
N SER A 117 -9.65 -13.59 3.57
CA SER A 117 -10.52 -14.10 2.49
C SER A 117 -9.81 -14.18 1.13
N GLY A 118 -8.58 -13.66 1.06
CA GLY A 118 -7.82 -13.59 -0.18
C GLY A 118 -8.21 -12.40 -1.06
N PHE A 119 -7.66 -12.37 -2.28
CA PHE A 119 -7.89 -11.28 -3.23
C PHE A 119 -8.31 -11.84 -4.58
N ILE A 120 -9.27 -11.17 -5.20
CA ILE A 120 -9.73 -11.42 -6.56
C ILE A 120 -9.50 -10.18 -7.42
N TRP A 121 -9.50 -10.34 -8.75
CA TRP A 121 -9.42 -9.20 -9.65
C TRP A 121 -10.73 -8.40 -9.59
N PRO A 122 -10.65 -7.08 -9.29
CA PRO A 122 -11.85 -6.25 -9.15
C PRO A 122 -12.57 -6.00 -10.48
N VAL A 123 -11.84 -6.12 -11.57
CA VAL A 123 -12.33 -5.89 -12.93
C VAL A 123 -11.47 -6.68 -13.93
N LYS A 124 -12.06 -7.15 -15.00
CA LYS A 124 -11.33 -7.67 -16.17
C LYS A 124 -10.87 -6.52 -17.04
N GLY A 125 -9.56 -6.40 -17.28
CA GLY A 125 -9.00 -5.31 -18.05
C GLY A 125 -7.50 -5.42 -18.22
N ILE A 126 -6.90 -4.42 -18.88
CA ILE A 126 -5.46 -4.36 -19.14
C ILE A 126 -4.76 -3.67 -17.98
N VAL A 127 -3.74 -4.30 -17.41
CA VAL A 127 -2.90 -3.66 -16.38
C VAL A 127 -2.02 -2.60 -17.03
N THR A 128 -2.33 -1.32 -16.81
CA THR A 128 -1.64 -0.16 -17.38
C THR A 128 -0.63 0.47 -16.42
N GLY A 129 -0.81 0.32 -15.12
CA GLY A 129 0.11 0.80 -14.09
C GLY A 129 0.37 -0.25 -13.02
N LYS A 130 1.65 -0.49 -12.67
CA LYS A 130 2.04 -1.44 -11.62
C LYS A 130 2.62 -0.70 -10.42
N TYR A 131 2.40 -1.25 -9.23
CA TYR A 131 3.00 -0.75 -7.99
C TYR A 131 4.51 -0.57 -8.12
N GLY A 132 4.98 0.58 -7.67
CA GLY A 132 6.39 0.95 -7.60
C GLY A 132 6.96 1.56 -8.88
N ASN A 133 6.24 1.55 -10.00
CA ASN A 133 6.72 2.18 -11.22
C ASN A 133 7.00 3.68 -10.99
N GLN A 134 8.16 4.15 -11.46
CA GLN A 134 8.50 5.57 -11.42
C GLN A 134 7.76 6.29 -12.54
N ARG A 135 7.00 7.34 -12.20
CA ARG A 135 6.31 8.18 -13.20
C ARG A 135 7.14 9.42 -13.53
N ILE A 136 7.29 9.69 -14.82
CA ILE A 136 7.85 10.92 -15.37
C ILE A 136 6.76 11.51 -16.27
N LEU A 137 6.23 12.67 -15.89
CA LEU A 137 5.13 13.33 -16.61
C LEU A 137 5.66 14.61 -17.25
N ASN A 138 5.58 14.74 -18.59
CA ASN A 138 6.14 15.86 -19.34
C ASN A 138 7.60 16.17 -18.91
N GLY A 139 8.42 15.15 -18.78
CA GLY A 139 9.83 15.26 -18.33
C GLY A 139 10.04 15.46 -16.83
N GLN A 140 8.99 15.68 -16.03
CA GLN A 140 9.09 15.93 -14.60
C GLN A 140 8.94 14.63 -13.80
N HIS A 141 9.89 14.37 -12.89
CA HIS A 141 9.80 13.25 -11.95
C HIS A 141 8.63 13.43 -10.98
N ARG A 142 7.81 12.42 -10.83
CA ARG A 142 6.67 12.37 -9.91
C ARG A 142 6.86 11.26 -8.87
N ARG A 143 5.98 11.26 -7.87
CA ARG A 143 5.96 10.15 -6.91
C ARG A 143 5.77 8.82 -7.65
N PRO A 144 6.40 7.75 -7.20
CA PRO A 144 6.13 6.42 -7.72
C PRO A 144 4.65 6.06 -7.63
N HIS A 145 4.21 5.19 -8.50
CA HIS A 145 2.85 4.68 -8.47
C HIS A 145 2.67 3.69 -7.32
N TYR A 146 1.80 4.00 -6.35
CA TYR A 146 1.55 3.15 -5.17
C TYR A 146 0.24 2.36 -5.29
N GLY A 147 -0.09 1.92 -6.49
CA GLY A 147 -1.29 1.14 -6.76
C GLY A 147 -1.16 0.26 -7.99
N LEU A 148 -2.28 -0.31 -8.39
CA LEU A 148 -2.44 -1.06 -9.62
C LEU A 148 -3.52 -0.36 -10.45
N ASP A 149 -3.19 0.05 -11.67
CA ASP A 149 -4.15 0.62 -12.61
C ASP A 149 -4.61 -0.47 -13.58
N ILE A 150 -5.92 -0.63 -13.74
CA ILE A 150 -6.53 -1.57 -14.68
C ILE A 150 -7.47 -0.78 -15.57
N ALA A 151 -7.16 -0.73 -16.88
CA ALA A 151 -8.01 -0.10 -17.87
C ALA A 151 -9.14 -1.04 -18.28
N ALA A 152 -10.37 -0.52 -18.30
CA ALA A 152 -11.56 -1.20 -18.79
C ALA A 152 -12.49 -0.18 -19.47
N ALA A 153 -13.45 -0.64 -20.27
CA ALA A 153 -14.43 0.23 -20.91
C ALA A 153 -15.30 0.94 -19.87
N SER A 154 -15.76 2.16 -20.19
CA SER A 154 -16.72 2.87 -19.34
C SER A 154 -17.97 2.04 -19.11
N GLY A 155 -18.50 2.05 -17.88
CA GLY A 155 -19.64 1.22 -17.47
C GLY A 155 -19.30 -0.23 -17.11
N THR A 156 -18.02 -0.64 -17.21
CA THR A 156 -17.62 -1.98 -16.75
C THR A 156 -17.81 -2.10 -15.23
N LYS A 157 -18.45 -3.19 -14.78
CA LYS A 157 -18.68 -3.45 -13.37
C LYS A 157 -17.37 -3.69 -12.63
N VAL A 158 -17.19 -2.99 -11.53
CA VAL A 158 -16.07 -3.15 -10.58
C VAL A 158 -16.59 -3.76 -9.30
N ILE A 159 -15.93 -4.79 -8.80
CA ILE A 159 -16.29 -5.48 -7.55
C ILE A 159 -15.20 -5.28 -6.51
N SER A 160 -15.53 -5.46 -5.24
CA SER A 160 -14.53 -5.42 -4.16
C SER A 160 -13.48 -6.52 -4.38
N PRO A 161 -12.18 -6.22 -4.32
CA PRO A 161 -11.13 -7.21 -4.53
C PRO A 161 -10.96 -8.18 -3.35
N SER A 162 -11.58 -7.90 -2.20
CA SER A 162 -11.55 -8.72 -0.98
C SER A 162 -12.74 -8.32 -0.11
N ASP A 163 -12.97 -9.02 1.00
CA ASP A 163 -13.82 -8.48 2.06
C ASP A 163 -13.34 -7.09 2.46
N ALA A 164 -14.26 -6.17 2.63
CA ALA A 164 -13.93 -4.77 2.86
C ALA A 164 -15.05 -4.02 3.58
N GLU A 165 -14.71 -2.86 4.13
CA GLU A 165 -15.65 -1.88 4.67
C GLU A 165 -15.45 -0.55 3.95
N VAL A 166 -16.54 0.05 3.46
CA VAL A 166 -16.50 1.36 2.82
C VAL A 166 -16.34 2.42 3.92
N VAL A 167 -15.20 3.09 3.96
CA VAL A 167 -14.87 4.11 4.97
C VAL A 167 -14.90 5.53 4.44
N LEU A 168 -14.93 5.71 3.13
CA LEU A 168 -15.00 7.01 2.45
C LEU A 168 -15.59 6.85 1.05
N ILE A 169 -16.52 7.72 0.71
CA ILE A 169 -17.01 7.93 -0.66
C ILE A 169 -16.65 9.36 -1.05
N MET A 170 -16.10 9.54 -2.24
CA MET A 170 -15.78 10.85 -2.81
C MET A 170 -16.14 10.85 -4.28
N GLU A 171 -16.81 11.92 -4.71
CA GLU A 171 -17.18 12.15 -6.08
C GLU A 171 -16.38 13.33 -6.63
N ASP A 172 -16.13 13.33 -7.93
CA ASP A 172 -15.46 14.41 -8.66
C ASP A 172 -14.18 14.91 -7.97
N THR A 173 -13.22 14.02 -7.74
CA THR A 173 -11.94 14.42 -7.18
C THR A 173 -10.96 14.88 -8.28
N PHE A 174 -9.96 15.69 -7.90
CA PHE A 174 -9.01 16.25 -8.85
C PHE A 174 -8.25 15.19 -9.66
N PHE A 175 -7.94 14.05 -9.04
CA PHE A 175 -7.19 12.97 -9.68
C PHE A 175 -8.05 11.79 -10.18
N ASN A 176 -9.36 11.87 -10.03
CA ASN A 176 -10.30 10.80 -10.47
C ASN A 176 -11.44 11.40 -11.27
#